data_7308eb13c109f7c2d169342993eda9fc
#
_entry.id   7308eb13c109f7c2d169342993eda9fc
#
_cell.length_a   1.000
_cell.length_b   1.000
_cell.length_c   1.000
_cell.angle_alpha   90.00
_cell.angle_beta   90.00
_cell.angle_gamma   90.00
#
_symmetry.space_group_name_H-M   'P 1'
#
loop_
_entity.id
_entity.type
_entity.pdbx_description
1 polymer ?
#
loop_
_entity_poly.entity_id
_entity_poly.type
_entity_poly.pdbx_seq_one_letter_code
_entity_poly.pdbx_strand_id
1 'polypeptide(L)'
;FPTRRSSDQQINDRWGHQVGDAALIHFCDRIREVSPAGSALGRVGGEEFVLLLARTDGMAATLLSSRLRAALISKPLRVGDKTLVLSFSAGVVEVCHGQRDTSAILMRADQALYDAKRTGRGKTVLASDYL
;
A
#
# COMPACT_ATOMS: atom_id res chain seq x y z
N PHE A 1 -4.22 -2.62 -0.26
CA PHE A 1 -3.29 -1.55 -0.22
C PHE A 1 -2.16 -1.81 -1.19
N PRO A 2 -2.26 -1.22 -2.31
CA PRO A 2 -1.38 -1.61 -3.39
C PRO A 2 -0.11 -0.80 -3.45
N THR A 3 0.95 -1.46 -3.85
CA THR A 3 2.02 -0.77 -4.52
C THR A 3 1.53 -0.39 -5.90
N ARG A 4 2.14 0.56 -6.50
CA ARG A 4 1.78 0.92 -7.85
C ARG A 4 2.41 -0.07 -8.82
N ARG A 5 1.57 -0.59 -9.68
CA ARG A 5 2.00 -1.47 -10.74
C ARG A 5 3.16 -0.88 -11.54
N SER A 6 3.03 0.39 -11.88
CA SER A 6 4.07 1.05 -12.65
C SER A 6 5.41 1.09 -11.93
N SER A 7 5.41 1.18 -10.59
CA SER A 7 6.66 1.19 -9.83
C SER A 7 7.37 -0.14 -9.88
N ASP A 8 6.65 -1.24 -9.63
CA ASP A 8 7.23 -2.58 -9.68
C ASP A 8 7.68 -2.94 -11.08
N GLN A 9 6.87 -2.57 -12.07
CA GLN A 9 7.23 -2.81 -13.47
C GLN A 9 8.48 -2.05 -13.85
N GLN A 10 8.62 -0.81 -13.40
CA GLN A 10 9.83 -0.01 -13.66
C GLN A 10 11.05 -0.63 -13.00
N ILE A 11 10.92 -1.15 -11.79
CA ILE A 11 12.02 -1.80 -11.10
C ILE A 11 12.44 -3.06 -11.85
N ASN A 12 11.48 -3.91 -12.26
CA ASN A 12 11.78 -5.13 -13.00
C ASN A 12 12.42 -4.84 -14.34
N ASP A 13 11.93 -3.85 -15.08
CA ASP A 13 12.46 -3.49 -16.39
C ASP A 13 13.87 -2.92 -16.28
N ARG A 14 14.12 -2.13 -15.23
CA ARG A 14 15.38 -1.43 -15.07
C ARG A 14 16.46 -2.27 -14.39
N TRP A 15 16.07 -3.12 -13.41
CA TRP A 15 17.02 -3.80 -12.53
C TRP A 15 16.91 -5.32 -12.59
N GLY A 16 15.87 -5.87 -13.26
CA GLY A 16 15.63 -7.29 -13.37
C GLY A 16 14.67 -7.84 -12.30
N HIS A 17 14.25 -9.09 -12.50
CA HIS A 17 13.25 -9.74 -11.66
C HIS A 17 13.72 -9.96 -10.23
N GLN A 18 14.99 -10.24 -10.01
CA GLN A 18 15.51 -10.45 -8.65
C GLN A 18 15.35 -9.21 -7.79
N VAL A 19 15.60 -8.04 -8.36
CA VAL A 19 15.44 -6.78 -7.63
C VAL A 19 13.96 -6.49 -7.41
N GLY A 20 13.09 -6.80 -8.38
CA GLY A 20 11.66 -6.68 -8.22
C GLY A 20 11.13 -7.53 -7.08
N ASP A 21 11.57 -8.80 -7.00
CA ASP A 21 11.19 -9.69 -5.90
C ASP A 21 11.69 -9.17 -4.56
N ALA A 22 12.94 -8.70 -4.52
CA ALA A 22 13.49 -8.11 -3.31
C ALA A 22 12.70 -6.87 -2.88
N ALA A 23 12.25 -6.06 -3.83
CA ALA A 23 11.43 -4.89 -3.55
C ALA A 23 10.10 -5.27 -2.91
N LEU A 24 9.43 -6.30 -3.43
CA LEU A 24 8.18 -6.78 -2.85
C LEU A 24 8.35 -7.28 -1.42
N ILE A 25 9.40 -8.06 -1.19
CA ILE A 25 9.70 -8.56 0.16
C ILE A 25 9.99 -7.40 1.11
N HIS A 26 10.82 -6.48 0.68
CA HIS A 26 11.19 -5.31 1.48
C HIS A 26 9.96 -4.47 1.84
N PHE A 27 9.08 -4.25 0.87
CA PHE A 27 7.85 -3.51 1.08
C PHE A 27 6.95 -4.21 2.10
N CYS A 28 6.75 -5.52 1.95
CA CYS A 28 5.94 -6.28 2.89
C CYS A 28 6.52 -6.27 4.31
N ASP A 29 7.84 -6.35 4.44
CA ASP A 29 8.49 -6.28 5.74
C ASP A 29 8.28 -4.92 6.40
N ARG A 30 8.35 -3.84 5.62
CA ARG A 30 8.07 -2.51 6.17
C ARG A 30 6.62 -2.34 6.58
N ILE A 31 5.68 -2.90 5.80
CA ILE A 31 4.27 -2.90 6.20
C ILE A 31 4.08 -3.61 7.54
N ARG A 32 4.68 -4.77 7.70
CA ARG A 32 4.55 -5.53 8.95
C ARG A 32 5.11 -4.78 10.14
N GLU A 33 6.19 -4.06 9.95
CA GLU A 33 6.80 -3.26 11.03
C GLU A 33 5.89 -2.15 11.56
N VAL A 34 5.14 -1.51 10.67
CA VAL A 34 4.30 -0.39 11.07
C VAL A 34 2.88 -0.79 11.40
N SER A 35 2.47 -2.00 11.04
CA SER A 35 1.09 -2.45 11.23
C SER A 35 0.85 -2.93 12.65
N PRO A 36 -0.32 -2.62 13.23
CA PRO A 36 -0.64 -3.10 14.56
C PRO A 36 -0.88 -4.61 14.58
N ALA A 37 -0.79 -5.20 15.77
CA ALA A 37 -1.11 -6.60 15.94
C ALA A 37 -2.54 -6.90 15.47
N GLY A 38 -2.73 -8.06 14.86
CA GLY A 38 -4.04 -8.44 14.33
C GLY A 38 -4.31 -7.96 12.92
N SER A 39 -3.37 -7.25 12.30
CA SER A 39 -3.49 -6.86 10.90
C SER A 39 -3.27 -8.06 9.99
N ALA A 40 -3.92 -8.05 8.82
CA ALA A 40 -3.75 -9.09 7.82
C ALA A 40 -3.36 -8.43 6.50
N LEU A 41 -2.33 -8.97 5.88
CA LEU A 41 -1.82 -8.48 4.60
C LEU A 41 -2.03 -9.56 3.55
N GLY A 42 -2.65 -9.20 2.44
CA GLY A 42 -2.87 -10.09 1.32
C GLY A 42 -2.40 -9.46 0.02
N ARG A 43 -1.91 -10.30 -0.88
CA ARG A 43 -1.58 -9.87 -2.23
C ARG A 43 -2.74 -10.27 -3.13
N VAL A 44 -3.31 -9.28 -3.83
CA VAL A 44 -4.51 -9.52 -4.64
C VAL A 44 -4.23 -9.56 -6.14
N GLY A 45 -3.02 -9.29 -6.54
CA GLY A 45 -2.62 -9.39 -7.94
C GLY A 45 -1.34 -8.62 -8.15
N GLY A 46 -0.49 -9.08 -9.07
CA GLY A 46 0.72 -8.39 -9.44
C GLY A 46 1.42 -7.70 -8.28
N GLU A 47 1.34 -6.41 -8.26
CA GLU A 47 1.92 -5.54 -7.22
C GLU A 47 0.85 -4.87 -6.35
N GLU A 48 -0.34 -5.42 -6.31
CA GLU A 48 -1.43 -4.87 -5.49
C GLU A 48 -1.62 -5.69 -4.23
N PHE A 49 -1.72 -4.99 -3.11
CA PHE A 49 -1.88 -5.56 -1.79
C PHE A 49 -3.12 -4.99 -1.11
N VAL A 50 -3.70 -5.77 -0.22
CA VAL A 50 -4.75 -5.31 0.68
C VAL A 50 -4.26 -5.49 2.11
N LEU A 51 -4.38 -4.46 2.91
CA LEU A 51 -4.04 -4.49 4.32
C LEU A 51 -5.32 -4.28 5.12
N LEU A 52 -5.66 -5.26 5.94
CA LEU A 52 -6.81 -5.18 6.83
C LEU A 52 -6.33 -4.79 8.22
N LEU A 53 -6.88 -3.70 8.72
CA LEU A 53 -6.52 -3.15 10.02
C LEU A 53 -7.71 -3.28 10.96
N ALA A 54 -7.53 -4.04 12.03
CA ALA A 54 -8.57 -4.19 13.04
C ALA A 54 -8.60 -2.97 13.96
N ARG A 55 -9.80 -2.52 14.32
CA ARG A 55 -10.01 -1.43 15.28
C ARG A 55 -9.27 -0.15 14.91
N THR A 56 -9.22 0.14 13.62
CA THR A 56 -8.49 1.29 13.09
C THR A 56 -9.46 2.09 12.24
N ASP A 57 -9.65 3.35 12.56
CA ASP A 57 -10.47 4.21 11.74
C ASP A 57 -9.69 4.72 10.52
N GLY A 58 -10.39 5.41 9.61
CA GLY A 58 -9.77 5.88 8.38
C GLY A 58 -8.62 6.85 8.60
N MET A 59 -8.74 7.69 9.63
CA MET A 59 -7.70 8.66 9.96
C MET A 59 -6.45 7.97 10.49
N ALA A 60 -6.62 6.99 11.37
CA ALA A 60 -5.50 6.22 11.90
C ALA A 60 -4.83 5.41 10.80
N ALA A 61 -5.60 4.85 9.86
CA ALA A 61 -5.04 4.15 8.72
C ALA A 61 -4.24 5.08 7.81
N THR A 62 -4.71 6.30 7.62
CA THR A 62 -3.99 7.30 6.83
C THR A 62 -2.67 7.67 7.50
N LEU A 63 -2.67 7.83 8.83
CA LEU A 63 -1.44 8.06 9.58
C LEU A 63 -0.48 6.88 9.47
N LEU A 64 -0.99 5.66 9.49
CA LEU A 64 -0.17 4.49 9.32
C LEU A 64 0.52 4.50 7.94
N SER A 65 -0.18 4.90 6.91
CA SER A 65 0.42 5.01 5.58
C SER A 65 1.54 6.05 5.55
N SER A 66 1.41 7.14 6.31
CA SER A 66 2.48 8.13 6.43
C SER A 66 3.70 7.55 7.15
N ARG A 67 3.48 6.73 8.17
CA ARG A 67 4.57 6.03 8.85
C ARG A 67 5.28 5.05 7.90
N LEU A 68 4.51 4.37 7.07
CA LEU A 68 5.08 3.46 6.08
C LEU A 68 5.96 4.22 5.09
N ARG A 69 5.50 5.38 4.61
CA ARG A 69 6.32 6.20 3.72
C ARG A 69 7.61 6.62 4.38
N ALA A 70 7.55 7.04 5.63
CA ALA A 70 8.74 7.42 6.39
C ALA A 70 9.69 6.22 6.57
N ALA A 71 9.15 5.04 6.84
CA ALA A 71 9.95 3.83 6.98
C ALA A 71 10.65 3.46 5.67
N LEU A 72 9.97 3.61 4.54
CA LEU A 72 10.56 3.32 3.23
C LEU A 72 11.69 4.29 2.88
N ILE A 73 11.61 5.51 3.34
CA ILE A 73 12.67 6.50 3.14
C ILE A 73 13.85 6.21 4.08
N SER A 74 13.57 5.92 5.34
CA SER A 74 14.64 5.69 6.33
C SER A 74 15.31 4.33 6.15
N LYS A 75 14.64 3.37 5.54
CA LYS A 75 15.17 2.03 5.28
C LYS A 75 15.02 1.69 3.80
N PRO A 76 15.82 2.31 2.94
CA PRO A 76 15.73 1.99 1.52
C PRO A 76 16.22 0.58 1.24
N LEU A 77 15.76 0.04 0.12
CA LEU A 77 16.21 -1.27 -0.34
C LEU A 77 17.63 -1.16 -0.90
N ARG A 78 18.52 -2.00 -0.43
CA ARG A 78 19.88 -2.06 -0.94
C ARG A 78 20.08 -3.40 -1.64
N VAL A 79 20.50 -3.35 -2.91
CA VAL A 79 20.80 -4.54 -3.69
C VAL A 79 22.16 -4.28 -4.36
N GLY A 80 23.19 -4.98 -3.89
CA GLY A 80 24.55 -4.72 -4.33
C GLY A 80 24.99 -3.30 -3.99
N ASP A 81 25.38 -2.54 -4.99
CA ASP A 81 25.73 -1.13 -4.84
C ASP A 81 24.56 -0.18 -5.13
N LYS A 82 23.37 -0.73 -5.37
CA LYS A 82 22.18 0.05 -5.69
C LYS A 82 21.37 0.33 -4.44
N THR A 83 20.77 1.51 -4.38
CA THR A 83 19.86 1.91 -3.31
C THR A 83 18.56 2.39 -3.94
N LEU A 84 17.45 1.78 -3.53
CA LEU A 84 16.12 2.08 -4.07
C LEU A 84 15.20 2.51 -2.95
N VAL A 85 14.57 3.67 -3.12
CA VAL A 85 13.52 4.13 -2.23
C VAL A 85 12.19 3.75 -2.84
N LEU A 86 11.48 2.84 -2.18
CA LEU A 86 10.18 2.38 -2.69
C LEU A 86 9.11 3.40 -2.38
N SER A 87 8.13 3.50 -3.27
CA SER A 87 6.98 4.36 -3.09
C SER A 87 5.70 3.60 -3.41
N PHE A 88 4.57 4.12 -2.93
CA PHE A 88 3.29 3.49 -3.15
C PHE A 88 2.17 4.52 -3.17
N SER A 89 1.06 4.14 -3.77
CA SER A 89 -0.21 4.84 -3.65
C SER A 89 -1.18 3.95 -2.91
N ALA A 90 -2.07 4.53 -2.15
CA ALA A 90 -3.02 3.77 -1.34
C ALA A 90 -4.40 4.40 -1.36
N GLY A 91 -5.41 3.55 -1.38
CA GLY A 91 -6.79 3.93 -1.10
C GLY A 91 -7.18 3.32 0.23
N VAL A 92 -7.81 4.10 1.08
CA VAL A 92 -8.23 3.69 2.41
C VAL A 92 -9.74 3.75 2.50
N VAL A 93 -10.34 2.69 3.04
CA VAL A 93 -11.77 2.65 3.35
C VAL A 93 -11.93 2.26 4.80
N GLU A 94 -12.70 3.03 5.54
CA GLU A 94 -13.11 2.64 6.88
C GLU A 94 -14.37 1.78 6.74
N VAL A 95 -14.31 0.57 7.31
CA VAL A 95 -15.44 -0.36 7.27
C VAL A 95 -16.29 -0.14 8.52
N CYS A 96 -17.51 0.33 8.31
CA CYS A 96 -18.42 0.58 9.41
C CYS A 96 -19.04 -0.72 9.92
N HIS A 97 -19.43 -0.70 11.19
CA HIS A 97 -20.10 -1.84 11.81
C HIS A 97 -21.35 -2.21 10.99
N GLY A 98 -21.48 -3.47 10.68
CA GLY A 98 -22.61 -3.99 9.90
C GLY A 98 -22.41 -4.03 8.41
N GLN A 99 -21.37 -3.42 7.87
CA GLN A 99 -21.06 -3.55 6.46
C GLN A 99 -20.56 -4.96 6.17
N ARG A 100 -21.16 -5.63 5.20
CA ARG A 100 -20.83 -7.02 4.88
C ARG A 100 -20.53 -7.25 3.41
N ASP A 101 -20.80 -6.28 2.57
CA ASP A 101 -20.55 -6.42 1.14
C ASP A 101 -19.10 -6.13 0.84
N THR A 102 -18.29 -7.17 0.82
CA THR A 102 -16.87 -7.08 0.54
C THR A 102 -16.57 -6.46 -0.81
N SER A 103 -17.36 -6.79 -1.82
CA SER A 103 -17.17 -6.24 -3.16
C SER A 103 -17.36 -4.72 -3.17
N ALA A 104 -18.39 -4.23 -2.49
CA ALA A 104 -18.64 -2.79 -2.40
C ALA A 104 -17.51 -2.08 -1.65
N ILE A 105 -17.03 -2.68 -0.56
CA ILE A 105 -15.92 -2.12 0.21
C ILE A 105 -14.65 -2.03 -0.66
N LEU A 106 -14.32 -3.10 -1.37
CA LEU A 106 -13.15 -3.12 -2.23
C LEU A 106 -13.28 -2.14 -3.39
N MET A 107 -14.48 -1.98 -3.96
CA MET A 107 -14.71 -0.99 -5.01
C MET A 107 -14.42 0.43 -4.52
N ARG A 108 -14.82 0.75 -3.31
CA ARG A 108 -14.55 2.07 -2.73
C ARG A 108 -13.06 2.28 -2.50
N ALA A 109 -12.36 1.24 -2.04
CA ALA A 109 -10.91 1.29 -1.88
C ALA A 109 -10.22 1.48 -3.22
N ASP A 110 -10.66 0.77 -4.24
CA ASP A 110 -10.11 0.89 -5.60
C ASP A 110 -10.34 2.28 -6.17
N GLN A 111 -11.50 2.86 -5.93
CA GLN A 111 -11.80 4.21 -6.39
C GLN A 111 -10.88 5.23 -5.71
N ALA A 112 -10.68 5.08 -4.41
CA ALA A 112 -9.77 5.97 -3.67
C ALA A 112 -8.33 5.80 -4.17
N LEU A 113 -7.92 4.58 -4.45
CA LEU A 113 -6.61 4.31 -5.03
C LEU A 113 -6.46 4.93 -6.41
N TYR A 114 -7.48 4.82 -7.24
CA TYR A 114 -7.49 5.45 -8.55
C TYR A 114 -7.30 6.96 -8.43
N ASP A 115 -8.01 7.57 -7.48
CA ASP A 115 -7.87 9.01 -7.23
C ASP A 115 -6.46 9.38 -6.78
N ALA A 116 -5.84 8.54 -5.94
CA ALA A 116 -4.46 8.75 -5.52
C ALA A 116 -3.51 8.71 -6.72
N LYS A 117 -3.70 7.75 -7.62
CA LYS A 117 -2.86 7.61 -8.81
C LYS A 117 -3.09 8.76 -9.80
N ARG A 118 -4.34 9.17 -9.97
CA ARG A 118 -4.71 10.24 -10.90
C ARG A 118 -4.21 11.60 -10.46
N THR A 119 -4.14 11.84 -9.15
CA THR A 119 -3.80 13.16 -8.59
C THR A 119 -2.35 13.29 -8.18
N GLY A 120 -1.46 12.48 -8.74
CA GLY A 120 -0.02 12.66 -8.56
C GLY A 120 0.74 11.46 -8.06
N ARG A 121 0.07 10.36 -7.71
CA ARG A 121 0.70 9.14 -7.20
C ARG A 121 1.48 9.39 -5.90
N GLY A 122 1.97 8.34 -5.31
CA GLY A 122 2.77 8.44 -4.08
C GLY A 122 2.02 9.03 -2.89
N LYS A 123 0.71 8.89 -2.85
CA LYS A 123 -0.14 9.46 -1.81
C LYS A 123 -1.22 8.48 -1.38
N THR A 124 -1.88 8.82 -0.28
CA THR A 124 -3.00 8.04 0.25
C THR A 124 -4.26 8.90 0.15
N VAL A 125 -5.34 8.29 -0.33
CA VAL A 125 -6.66 8.91 -0.39
C VAL A 125 -7.61 8.11 0.49
N LEU A 126 -8.29 8.80 1.40
CA LEU A 126 -9.33 8.22 2.22
C LEU A 126 -10.65 8.32 1.47
N ALA A 127 -11.33 7.19 1.30
CA ALA A 127 -12.62 7.15 0.63
C ALA A 127 -13.67 7.91 1.47
N SER A 128 -14.54 8.62 0.75
CA SER A 128 -15.63 9.33 1.40
C SER A 128 -16.66 8.35 1.96
N ASP A 129 -17.16 8.65 3.16
CA ASP A 129 -18.20 7.85 3.80
C ASP A 129 -19.61 8.19 3.29
N TYR A 130 -19.71 9.14 2.38
CA TYR A 130 -21.01 9.65 1.94
C TYR A 130 -21.52 9.02 0.67
N LEU A 131 -20.96 7.93 0.27
CA LEU A 131 -21.40 7.30 -0.98
C LEU A 131 -22.33 6.10 -0.73
#